data_e8fb6898e4b7acbcc52b1f4dc6081d5f
#
_entry.id   e8fb6898e4b7acbcc52b1f4dc6081d5f
#
_cell.length_a   1.000
_cell.length_b   1.000
_cell.length_c   1.000
_cell.angle_alpha   90.00
_cell.angle_beta   90.00
_cell.angle_gamma   90.00
#
_symmetry.space_group_name_H-M   'P 1'
#
loop_
_entity.id
_entity.type
_entity.pdbx_description
1 polymer ?
#
loop_
_entity_poly.entity_id
_entity_poly.type
_entity_poly.pdbx_seq_one_letter_code
_entity_poly.pdbx_strand_id
1 'polypeptide(L)'
;MCEDIKEFTPENQAVVFSITIGRIFCFTSFDPVPEETFIYHNWFRRDKLTKRIKLSLQPPRWSTFSSFQLREADQGPWRVEITDKDGRILRLFRFSITD
;
A
#
# COMPACT_ATOMS: atom_id res chain seq x y z
N MET A 1 -6.47 -0.92 0.34
CA MET A 1 -5.87 -2.13 0.94
C MET A 1 -6.68 -3.36 0.54
N CYS A 2 -6.06 -4.49 0.35
CA CYS A 2 -6.76 -5.72 -0.05
C CYS A 2 -5.96 -6.96 0.37
N GLU A 3 -6.60 -8.13 0.29
CA GLU A 3 -6.00 -9.40 0.71
C GLU A 3 -5.18 -10.06 -0.40
N ASP A 4 -5.46 -9.73 -1.66
CA ASP A 4 -4.76 -10.32 -2.81
C ASP A 4 -4.91 -9.41 -4.02
N ILE A 5 -4.06 -9.64 -5.03
CA ILE A 5 -4.11 -8.94 -6.31
C ILE A 5 -4.04 -9.97 -7.41
N LYS A 6 -5.05 -9.99 -8.29
CA LYS A 6 -5.11 -10.87 -9.46
C LYS A 6 -5.27 -10.02 -10.71
N GLU A 7 -4.37 -10.23 -11.68
CA GLU A 7 -4.39 -9.50 -12.95
C GLU A 7 -4.48 -7.98 -12.75
N PHE A 8 -3.71 -7.46 -11.78
CA PHE A 8 -3.71 -6.05 -11.37
C PHE A 8 -5.09 -5.55 -10.91
N THR A 9 -5.90 -6.44 -10.36
CA THR A 9 -7.20 -6.10 -9.76
C THR A 9 -7.17 -6.47 -8.29
N PRO A 10 -7.44 -5.52 -7.37
CA PRO A 10 -7.45 -5.84 -5.94
C PRO A 10 -8.62 -6.74 -5.59
N GLU A 11 -8.33 -7.76 -4.79
CA GLU A 11 -9.32 -8.73 -4.29
C GLU A 11 -9.57 -8.50 -2.80
N ASN A 12 -10.84 -8.57 -2.40
CA ASN A 12 -11.25 -8.42 -0.99
C ASN A 12 -10.77 -7.11 -0.36
N GLN A 13 -11.14 -5.99 -0.97
CA GLN A 13 -10.83 -4.67 -0.45
C GLN A 13 -11.55 -4.42 0.87
N ALA A 14 -10.83 -3.88 1.85
CA ALA A 14 -11.37 -3.58 3.17
C ALA A 14 -10.46 -2.60 3.91
N VAL A 15 -10.85 -2.24 5.15
CA VAL A 15 -10.05 -1.43 6.07
C VAL A 15 -9.73 -2.17 7.37
N VAL A 16 -10.32 -3.34 7.57
CA VAL A 16 -10.02 -4.23 8.70
C VAL A 16 -9.72 -5.62 8.15
N PHE A 17 -8.59 -6.19 8.56
CA PHE A 17 -8.12 -7.48 8.05
C PHE A 17 -7.72 -8.37 9.22
N SER A 18 -7.97 -9.67 9.10
CA SER A 18 -7.52 -10.67 10.06
C SER A 18 -6.04 -10.98 9.84
N ILE A 19 -5.31 -11.19 10.94
CA ILE A 19 -3.91 -11.63 10.89
C ILE A 19 -3.75 -12.95 10.12
N THR A 20 -4.81 -13.75 10.05
CA THR A 20 -4.78 -15.06 9.38
C THR A 20 -4.62 -14.99 7.88
N ILE A 21 -4.84 -13.82 7.26
CA ILE A 21 -4.60 -13.66 5.82
C ILE A 21 -3.12 -13.80 5.44
N GLY A 22 -2.21 -13.59 6.39
CA GLY A 22 -0.76 -13.78 6.22
C GLY A 22 -0.06 -12.68 5.45
N ARG A 23 -0.72 -12.02 4.52
CA ARG A 23 -0.15 -10.95 3.71
C ARG A 23 -1.24 -9.95 3.32
N ILE A 24 -0.88 -8.67 3.33
CA ILE A 24 -1.79 -7.59 2.94
C ILE A 24 -1.15 -6.79 1.80
N PHE A 25 -1.97 -6.30 0.89
CA PHE A 25 -1.54 -5.55 -0.28
C PHE A 25 -2.07 -4.13 -0.26
N CYS A 26 -1.23 -3.20 -0.68
CA CYS A 26 -1.62 -1.82 -0.96
C CYS A 26 -1.56 -1.62 -2.47
N PHE A 27 -2.71 -1.48 -3.10
CA PHE A 27 -2.84 -1.27 -4.53
C PHE A 27 -3.10 0.20 -4.82
N THR A 28 -2.36 0.76 -5.79
CA THR A 28 -2.57 2.14 -6.24
C THR A 28 -2.61 2.21 -7.76
N SER A 29 -3.44 3.12 -8.27
CA SER A 29 -3.59 3.35 -9.70
C SER A 29 -3.57 4.85 -9.97
N PHE A 30 -2.81 5.26 -11.00
CA PHE A 30 -2.64 6.66 -11.37
C PHE A 30 -3.01 6.87 -12.83
N ASP A 31 -3.86 7.87 -13.07
CA ASP A 31 -4.31 8.26 -14.40
C ASP A 31 -4.71 9.76 -14.38
N PRO A 32 -4.01 10.64 -15.08
CA PRO A 32 -2.88 10.37 -15.97
C PRO A 32 -1.54 10.27 -15.23
N VAL A 33 -0.57 9.66 -15.91
CA VAL A 33 0.85 9.74 -15.55
C VAL A 33 1.51 10.51 -16.70
N PRO A 34 1.81 11.81 -16.53
CA PRO A 34 2.29 12.64 -17.63
C PRO A 34 3.71 12.33 -18.08
N GLU A 35 4.54 11.84 -17.18
CA GLU A 35 5.92 11.46 -17.49
C GLU A 35 6.37 10.32 -16.57
N GLU A 36 7.42 9.62 -16.96
CA GLU A 36 8.00 8.56 -16.16
C GLU A 36 8.51 9.14 -14.83
N THR A 37 8.11 8.51 -13.73
CA THR A 37 8.47 8.94 -12.38
C THR A 37 8.41 7.75 -11.41
N PHE A 38 8.43 8.02 -10.12
CA PHE A 38 8.25 6.99 -9.11
C PHE A 38 7.53 7.54 -7.88
N ILE A 39 7.00 6.61 -7.09
CA ILE A 39 6.35 6.89 -5.82
C ILE A 39 6.93 5.98 -4.75
N TYR A 40 6.60 6.28 -3.50
CA TYR A 40 6.89 5.41 -2.36
C TYR A 40 5.60 4.98 -1.71
N HIS A 41 5.54 3.70 -1.32
CA HIS A 41 4.56 3.19 -0.37
C HIS A 41 5.28 3.10 0.97
N ASN A 42 4.90 3.96 1.92
CA ASN A 42 5.51 4.03 3.24
C ASN A 42 4.55 3.39 4.25
N TRP A 43 4.92 2.23 4.77
CA TRP A 43 4.10 1.46 5.69
C TRP A 43 4.45 1.82 7.12
N PHE A 44 3.47 2.33 7.88
CA PHE A 44 3.63 2.74 9.27
C PHE A 44 2.77 1.88 10.17
N ARG A 45 3.34 1.44 11.27
CA ARG A 45 2.61 0.80 12.36
C ARG A 45 2.76 1.68 13.59
N ARG A 46 1.62 2.18 14.12
CA ARG A 46 1.60 3.05 15.30
C ARG A 46 2.59 4.22 15.17
N ASP A 47 2.54 4.92 14.04
CA ASP A 47 3.41 6.06 13.71
C ASP A 47 4.89 5.75 13.54
N LYS A 48 5.26 4.47 13.46
CA LYS A 48 6.64 4.06 13.20
C LYS A 48 6.76 3.52 11.78
N LEU A 49 7.67 4.08 11.00
CA LEU A 49 7.96 3.58 9.66
C LEU A 49 8.53 2.16 9.75
N THR A 50 7.82 1.22 9.13
CA THR A 50 8.17 -0.20 9.17
C THR A 50 8.78 -0.66 7.86
N LYS A 51 8.29 -0.10 6.72
CA LYS A 51 8.75 -0.51 5.39
C LYS A 51 8.51 0.64 4.40
N ARG A 52 9.47 0.87 3.51
CA ARG A 52 9.35 1.82 2.41
C ARG A 52 9.67 1.11 1.11
N ILE A 53 8.77 1.22 0.13
CA ILE A 53 8.94 0.58 -1.16
C ILE A 53 8.85 1.64 -2.25
N LYS A 54 9.87 1.69 -3.11
CA LYS A 54 9.91 2.55 -4.28
C LYS A 54 9.28 1.82 -5.46
N LEU A 55 8.32 2.47 -6.11
CA LEU A 55 7.57 1.89 -7.23
C LEU A 55 7.59 2.85 -8.42
N SER A 56 7.99 2.35 -9.58
CA SER A 56 8.04 3.13 -10.81
C SER A 56 6.64 3.35 -11.38
N LEU A 57 6.44 4.53 -11.96
CA LEU A 57 5.21 4.88 -12.70
C LEU A 57 5.57 5.23 -14.13
N GLN A 58 4.81 4.72 -15.09
CA GLN A 58 5.02 4.99 -16.51
C GLN A 58 3.76 5.54 -17.17
N PRO A 59 3.92 6.46 -18.15
CA PRO A 59 2.79 6.99 -18.89
C PRO A 59 2.12 5.93 -19.77
N PRO A 60 0.85 6.14 -20.17
CA PRO A 60 -0.02 7.27 -19.80
C PRO A 60 -0.76 7.06 -18.48
N ARG A 61 -0.83 5.84 -18.01
CA ARG A 61 -1.43 5.45 -16.73
C ARG A 61 -0.71 4.21 -16.22
N TRP A 62 -0.75 4.03 -14.91
CA TRP A 62 -0.01 2.93 -14.30
C TRP A 62 -0.68 2.47 -13.02
N SER A 63 -0.74 1.16 -12.85
CA SER A 63 -1.19 0.53 -11.62
C SER A 63 -0.06 -0.25 -11.00
N THR A 64 0.06 -0.19 -9.69
CA THR A 64 1.12 -0.88 -8.98
C THR A 64 0.66 -1.27 -7.58
N PHE A 65 1.46 -2.08 -6.91
CA PHE A 65 1.16 -2.50 -5.56
C PHE A 65 2.42 -2.82 -4.77
N SER A 66 2.27 -2.80 -3.45
CA SER A 66 3.26 -3.34 -2.53
C SER A 66 2.57 -4.28 -1.55
N SER A 67 3.32 -5.11 -0.87
CA SER A 67 2.77 -6.06 0.07
C SER A 67 3.57 -6.09 1.36
N PHE A 68 2.94 -6.57 2.43
CA PHE A 68 3.56 -6.74 3.73
C PHE A 68 3.15 -8.10 4.28
N GLN A 69 4.14 -8.90 4.68
CA GLN A 69 3.88 -10.18 5.32
C GLN A 69 3.56 -9.95 6.80
N LEU A 70 2.41 -10.41 7.23
CA LEU A 70 1.90 -10.20 8.58
C LEU A 70 2.38 -11.28 9.54
N ARG A 71 2.69 -10.84 10.78
CA ARG A 71 3.02 -11.70 11.91
C ARG A 71 2.11 -11.33 13.06
N GLU A 72 2.02 -12.20 14.07
CA GLU A 72 1.16 -11.94 15.23
C GLU A 72 1.45 -10.58 15.89
N ALA A 73 2.71 -10.18 15.93
CA ALA A 73 3.12 -8.91 16.51
C ALA A 73 2.61 -7.70 15.70
N ASP A 74 2.10 -7.92 14.50
CA ASP A 74 1.68 -6.85 13.60
C ASP A 74 0.22 -6.43 13.77
N GLN A 75 -0.49 -6.94 14.76
CA GLN A 75 -1.86 -6.51 15.06
C GLN A 75 -1.90 -5.06 15.52
N GLY A 76 -3.00 -4.39 15.22
CA GLY A 76 -3.24 -3.02 15.63
C GLY A 76 -3.43 -2.06 14.46
N PRO A 77 -3.37 -0.76 14.74
CA PRO A 77 -3.57 0.27 13.70
C PRO A 77 -2.33 0.44 12.83
N TRP A 78 -2.59 0.59 11.53
CA TRP A 78 -1.59 0.80 10.51
C TRP A 78 -2.01 1.94 9.57
N ARG A 79 -1.05 2.50 8.86
CA ARG A 79 -1.34 3.36 7.72
C ARG A 79 -0.28 3.18 6.64
N VAL A 80 -0.65 3.45 5.39
CA VAL A 80 0.28 3.56 4.27
C VAL A 80 0.18 4.96 3.72
N GLU A 81 1.28 5.67 3.68
CA GLU A 81 1.38 6.99 3.05
C GLU A 81 2.02 6.82 1.68
N ILE A 82 1.31 7.24 0.66
CA ILE A 82 1.81 7.23 -0.70
C ILE A 82 2.41 8.60 -0.98
N THR A 83 3.73 8.65 -1.19
CA THR A 83 4.43 9.91 -1.42
C THR A 83 5.07 9.93 -2.81
N ASP A 84 5.23 11.13 -3.38
CA ASP A 84 5.97 11.31 -4.61
C ASP A 84 7.48 11.40 -4.35
N LYS A 85 8.25 11.64 -5.42
CA LYS A 85 9.72 11.75 -5.32
C LYS A 85 10.18 12.89 -4.42
N ASP A 86 9.34 13.91 -4.22
CA ASP A 86 9.65 15.10 -3.41
C ASP A 86 9.14 14.98 -1.97
N GLY A 87 8.52 13.85 -1.62
CA GLY A 87 8.02 13.60 -0.28
C GLY A 87 6.61 14.12 -0.02
N ARG A 88 5.89 14.58 -1.06
CA ARG A 88 4.50 15.01 -0.91
C ARG A 88 3.59 13.82 -0.75
N ILE A 89 2.66 13.89 0.21
CA ILE A 89 1.67 12.84 0.41
C ILE A 89 0.59 12.97 -0.65
N LEU A 90 0.48 11.95 -1.49
CA LEU A 90 -0.54 11.88 -2.55
C LEU A 90 -1.80 11.19 -2.05
N ARG A 91 -1.65 10.18 -1.21
CA ARG A 91 -2.74 9.40 -0.65
C ARG A 91 -2.36 8.87 0.72
N LEU A 92 -3.39 8.63 1.54
CA LEU A 92 -3.22 8.03 2.85
C LEU A 92 -4.28 6.94 3.02
N PHE A 93 -3.83 5.73 3.33
CA PHE A 93 -4.71 4.60 3.63
C PHE A 93 -4.52 4.18 5.09
N ARG A 94 -5.63 4.10 5.82
CA ARG A 94 -5.64 3.61 7.20
C ARG A 94 -6.33 2.26 7.25
N PHE A 95 -5.78 1.36 8.03
CA PHE A 95 -6.36 0.04 8.22
C PHE A 95 -5.95 -0.53 9.58
N SER A 96 -6.62 -1.60 9.99
CA SER A 96 -6.32 -2.30 11.24
C SER A 96 -6.15 -3.79 10.97
N ILE A 97 -5.24 -4.40 11.71
CA ILE A 97 -5.02 -5.85 11.71
C ILE A 97 -5.54 -6.38 13.03
N THR A 98 -6.43 -7.39 12.95
CA THR A 98 -7.07 -8.01 14.10
C THR A 98 -6.77 -9.52 14.15
N ASP A 99 -7.27 -10.17 15.17
CA ASP A 99 -7.17 -11.63 15.32
C ASP A 99 -7.82 -12.39 14.17
#